data_ead5d240490e18287a7282b1cafffd92
#
_entry.id   ead5d240490e18287a7282b1cafffd92
#
_cell.length_a   1.000
_cell.length_b   1.000
_cell.length_c   1.000
_cell.angle_alpha   90.00
_cell.angle_beta   90.00
_cell.angle_gamma   90.00
#
_symmetry.space_group_name_H-M   'P 1'
#
loop_
_entity.id
_entity.type
_entity.pdbx_description
1 polymer ?
#
loop_
_entity_poly.entity_id
_entity_poly.type
_entity_poly.pdbx_seq_one_letter_code
_entity_poly.pdbx_strand_id
1 'polypeptide(L)'
;MAHVSRAQGKCQPLRGYNDAVPAPEFVAIGHVTLDHFGDEVRPGGAALYAAITADRLGLSAGILTSHGDDFPLELVPPRIEVVSVPAKTTTVFEHELQADGRAMRVTRVAAPLTESDVPEDWRDASLVLLAPVINEVDARLAAVFPDASIGAAAQGWLRGLHGDGAVRTVRWDSATQTLRRLQALFLSADDVRGQEPAMTEWVQRVPIAVVTAGARGALLYVNGERFEVRPRRAMEADATGAGDVFAAAFLAQYRRDGDPWDAAEAATCAASQSVEGVGWSAVPDAAGLEAALKDYRRAA
;
A
#
# COMPACT_ATOMS: atom_id res chain seq x y z
N MET A 1 19.17 4.46 70.45
CA MET A 1 18.18 3.93 69.52
C MET A 1 17.65 5.10 68.73
N ALA A 2 18.12 5.24 67.46
CA ALA A 2 17.75 6.34 66.58
C ALA A 2 16.84 5.80 65.51
N HIS A 3 15.59 6.29 65.42
CA HIS A 3 14.64 6.00 64.39
C HIS A 3 15.00 6.81 63.15
N VAL A 4 15.35 6.13 62.06
CA VAL A 4 15.50 6.72 60.72
C VAL A 4 14.15 6.64 60.00
N SER A 5 13.52 7.81 59.83
CA SER A 5 12.30 7.98 59.02
C SER A 5 12.67 7.96 57.54
N ARG A 6 12.16 6.98 56.79
CA ARG A 6 12.22 6.92 55.33
C ARG A 6 11.17 7.86 54.72
N ALA A 7 11.62 8.96 54.14
CA ALA A 7 10.79 9.79 53.27
C ALA A 7 10.59 9.05 51.92
N GLN A 8 9.35 8.61 51.63
CA GLN A 8 8.94 8.14 50.33
C GLN A 8 8.66 9.35 49.44
N GLY A 9 9.62 9.72 48.62
CA GLY A 9 9.42 10.65 47.51
C GLY A 9 8.62 9.98 46.40
N LYS A 10 7.33 10.29 46.31
CA LYS A 10 6.54 9.98 45.13
C LYS A 10 6.99 10.89 43.99
N CYS A 11 7.75 10.34 43.05
CA CYS A 11 8.01 10.99 41.76
C CYS A 11 6.69 10.95 40.96
N GLN A 12 5.99 12.09 40.91
CA GLN A 12 4.90 12.30 39.96
C GLN A 12 5.54 12.62 38.62
N PRO A 13 5.21 11.90 37.53
CA PRO A 13 5.59 12.36 36.20
C PRO A 13 4.75 13.60 35.88
N LEU A 14 5.41 14.72 35.70
CA LEU A 14 4.84 15.89 35.03
C LEU A 14 4.57 15.52 33.59
N ARG A 15 3.39 15.00 33.30
CA ARG A 15 2.84 14.99 31.94
C ARG A 15 2.39 16.42 31.65
N GLY A 16 3.22 17.14 30.89
CA GLY A 16 2.82 18.34 30.22
C GLY A 16 1.69 18.03 29.22
N TYR A 17 0.87 19.01 29.06
CA TYR A 17 -0.25 19.19 28.14
C TYR A 17 -0.13 18.36 26.86
N ASN A 18 -1.16 17.59 26.53
CA ASN A 18 -1.32 16.76 25.35
C ASN A 18 -1.21 17.59 24.07
N ASP A 19 -0.04 17.69 23.48
CA ASP A 19 0.07 17.78 22.02
C ASP A 19 -0.11 16.34 21.50
N ALA A 20 -1.37 15.92 21.33
CA ALA A 20 -1.67 14.69 20.65
C ALA A 20 -1.07 14.84 19.24
N VAL A 21 -0.11 13.98 18.89
CA VAL A 21 0.39 13.91 17.52
C VAL A 21 -0.82 13.57 16.65
N PRO A 22 -1.16 14.42 15.66
CA PRO A 22 -2.33 14.14 14.83
C PRO A 22 -2.13 12.83 14.07
N ALA A 23 -3.24 12.11 13.83
CA ALA A 23 -3.21 10.92 12.99
C ALA A 23 -2.52 11.21 11.64
N PRO A 24 -1.76 10.25 11.09
CA PRO A 24 -1.29 10.38 9.71
C PRO A 24 -2.48 10.60 8.75
N GLU A 25 -2.33 11.53 7.81
CA GLU A 25 -3.38 11.77 6.81
C GLU A 25 -3.60 10.55 5.91
N PHE A 26 -2.52 9.80 5.63
CA PHE A 26 -2.51 8.58 4.83
C PHE A 26 -1.94 7.42 5.63
N VAL A 27 -2.70 6.34 5.77
CA VAL A 27 -2.26 5.10 6.44
C VAL A 27 -2.25 3.97 5.42
N ALA A 28 -1.08 3.37 5.21
CA ALA A 28 -0.92 2.13 4.43
C ALA A 28 -0.89 0.93 5.37
N ILE A 29 -1.69 -0.10 5.08
CA ILE A 29 -1.80 -1.31 5.92
C ILE A 29 -1.42 -2.54 5.11
N GLY A 30 -0.32 -3.19 5.47
CA GLY A 30 0.21 -4.37 4.82
C GLY A 30 1.64 -4.65 5.23
N HIS A 31 2.16 -5.83 4.89
CA HIS A 31 3.54 -6.16 5.23
C HIS A 31 4.54 -5.31 4.45
N VAL A 32 5.58 -4.86 5.15
CA VAL A 32 6.88 -4.59 4.53
C VAL A 32 7.54 -5.93 4.24
N THR A 33 8.37 -6.01 3.20
CA THR A 33 8.95 -7.26 2.73
C THR A 33 10.45 -7.16 2.52
N LEU A 34 11.11 -8.31 2.45
CA LEU A 34 12.45 -8.45 1.89
C LEU A 34 12.31 -9.23 0.58
N ASP A 35 12.61 -8.56 -0.52
CA ASP A 35 12.48 -9.11 -1.86
C ASP A 35 13.86 -9.54 -2.38
N HIS A 36 14.02 -10.84 -2.62
CA HIS A 36 15.26 -11.45 -3.09
C HIS A 36 15.27 -11.59 -4.61
N PHE A 37 16.29 -11.03 -5.23
CA PHE A 37 16.58 -11.11 -6.66
C PHE A 37 17.97 -11.78 -6.83
N GLY A 38 18.02 -13.11 -6.71
CA GLY A 38 19.27 -13.85 -6.56
C GLY A 38 19.98 -13.47 -5.26
N ASP A 39 21.21 -12.96 -5.33
CA ASP A 39 21.99 -12.53 -4.15
C ASP A 39 21.61 -11.13 -3.65
N GLU A 40 20.85 -10.37 -4.42
CA GLU A 40 20.42 -9.02 -4.03
C GLU A 40 19.16 -9.10 -3.19
N VAL A 41 19.17 -8.41 -2.03
CA VAL A 41 18.00 -8.28 -1.14
C VAL A 41 17.60 -6.81 -1.08
N ARG A 42 16.31 -6.54 -1.38
CA ARG A 42 15.75 -5.19 -1.35
C ARG A 42 14.59 -5.13 -0.36
N PRO A 43 14.51 -4.11 0.48
CA PRO A 43 13.28 -3.84 1.21
C PRO A 43 12.16 -3.49 0.23
N GLY A 44 10.96 -3.97 0.52
CA GLY A 44 9.80 -3.81 -0.34
C GLY A 44 8.48 -3.87 0.43
N GLY A 45 7.42 -4.25 -0.26
CA GLY A 45 6.07 -4.35 0.28
C GLY A 45 5.16 -3.21 -0.16
N ALA A 46 3.91 -3.56 -0.46
CA ALA A 46 2.93 -2.64 -1.01
C ALA A 46 2.69 -1.42 -0.10
N ALA A 47 2.60 -1.65 1.22
CA ALA A 47 2.42 -0.57 2.20
C ALA A 47 3.60 0.43 2.22
N LEU A 48 4.83 -0.06 2.04
CA LEU A 48 6.03 0.78 2.01
C LEU A 48 6.04 1.71 0.79
N TYR A 49 5.83 1.17 -0.42
CA TYR A 49 5.76 1.98 -1.64
C TYR A 49 4.64 3.00 -1.59
N ALA A 50 3.48 2.61 -1.06
CA ALA A 50 2.33 3.50 -0.91
C ALA A 50 2.61 4.66 0.05
N ALA A 51 3.17 4.37 1.23
CA ALA A 51 3.48 5.40 2.22
C ALA A 51 4.57 6.36 1.74
N ILE A 52 5.63 5.85 1.07
CA ILE A 52 6.66 6.69 0.45
C ILE A 52 6.06 7.59 -0.62
N THR A 53 5.12 7.09 -1.42
CA THR A 53 4.41 7.89 -2.42
C THR A 53 3.60 9.01 -1.76
N ALA A 54 2.82 8.68 -0.73
CA ALA A 54 2.03 9.66 0.00
C ALA A 54 2.90 10.77 0.65
N ASP A 55 4.02 10.38 1.30
CA ASP A 55 4.98 11.32 1.89
C ASP A 55 5.58 12.25 0.82
N ARG A 56 6.01 11.72 -0.33
CA ARG A 56 6.56 12.52 -1.43
C ARG A 56 5.54 13.46 -2.07
N LEU A 57 4.27 13.09 -2.03
CA LEU A 57 3.16 13.93 -2.49
C LEU A 57 2.69 14.95 -1.42
N GLY A 58 3.36 14.99 -0.26
CA GLY A 58 3.16 16.01 0.77
C GLY A 58 2.12 15.66 1.83
N LEU A 59 1.69 14.40 1.93
CA LEU A 59 0.82 13.93 3.00
C LEU A 59 1.66 13.41 4.19
N SER A 60 1.18 13.61 5.42
CA SER A 60 1.71 12.86 6.55
C SER A 60 1.31 11.39 6.40
N ALA A 61 2.31 10.47 6.43
CA ALA A 61 2.10 9.08 6.12
C ALA A 61 2.45 8.15 7.27
N GLY A 62 1.67 7.09 7.46
CA GLY A 62 1.92 6.01 8.40
C GLY A 62 1.84 4.64 7.74
N ILE A 63 2.58 3.68 8.28
CA ILE A 63 2.55 2.26 7.88
C ILE A 63 2.17 1.42 9.09
N LEU A 64 1.05 0.68 8.98
CA LEU A 64 0.75 -0.43 9.88
C LEU A 64 1.21 -1.72 9.20
N THR A 65 2.18 -2.39 9.82
CA THR A 65 2.85 -3.55 9.24
C THR A 65 3.20 -4.62 10.28
N SER A 66 3.86 -5.68 9.84
CA SER A 66 4.53 -6.65 10.71
C SER A 66 5.85 -7.05 10.08
N HIS A 67 6.91 -7.10 10.89
CA HIS A 67 8.24 -7.53 10.48
C HIS A 67 9.04 -8.09 11.65
N GLY A 68 10.12 -8.79 11.35
CA GLY A 68 11.15 -9.20 12.31
C GLY A 68 12.27 -8.17 12.42
N ASP A 69 13.25 -8.46 13.28
CA ASP A 69 14.43 -7.62 13.49
C ASP A 69 15.36 -7.54 12.24
N ASP A 70 15.08 -8.38 11.24
CA ASP A 70 15.84 -8.46 10.00
C ASP A 70 15.40 -7.40 8.95
N PHE A 71 14.34 -6.62 9.22
CA PHE A 71 13.92 -5.55 8.31
C PHE A 71 14.70 -4.26 8.59
N PRO A 72 15.31 -3.62 7.56
CA PRO A 72 16.13 -2.42 7.72
C PRO A 72 15.26 -1.16 7.86
N LEU A 73 14.68 -0.94 9.04
CA LEU A 73 13.80 0.22 9.33
C LEU A 73 14.46 1.58 9.07
N GLU A 74 15.78 1.66 9.18
CA GLU A 74 16.57 2.88 8.91
C GLU A 74 16.51 3.33 7.46
N LEU A 75 16.06 2.47 6.53
CA LEU A 75 15.84 2.82 5.13
C LEU A 75 14.47 3.43 4.86
N VAL A 76 13.55 3.32 5.82
CA VAL A 76 12.24 3.99 5.73
C VAL A 76 12.44 5.49 5.98
N PRO A 77 11.89 6.38 5.13
CA PRO A 77 12.01 7.81 5.37
C PRO A 77 11.54 8.21 6.78
N PRO A 78 12.33 8.97 7.55
CA PRO A 78 12.06 9.22 8.98
C PRO A 78 10.78 10.03 9.28
N ARG A 79 10.15 10.59 8.24
CA ARG A 79 8.85 11.28 8.35
C ARG A 79 7.66 10.33 8.30
N ILE A 80 7.88 9.08 7.87
CA ILE A 80 6.84 8.05 7.82
C ILE A 80 6.79 7.37 9.19
N GLU A 81 5.64 7.43 9.83
CA GLU A 81 5.41 6.71 11.07
C GLU A 81 5.25 5.21 10.81
N VAL A 82 5.94 4.36 11.56
CA VAL A 82 5.83 2.90 11.42
C VAL A 82 5.31 2.30 12.72
N VAL A 83 4.17 1.65 12.64
CA VAL A 83 3.61 0.81 13.69
C VAL A 83 3.72 -0.64 13.24
N SER A 84 4.44 -1.45 14.01
CA SER A 84 4.71 -2.84 13.65
C SER A 84 4.17 -3.82 14.69
N VAL A 85 3.40 -4.80 14.22
CA VAL A 85 3.06 -5.99 14.99
C VAL A 85 4.31 -6.87 15.06
N PRO A 86 4.82 -7.20 16.26
CA PRO A 86 6.05 -7.97 16.38
C PRO A 86 5.95 -9.36 15.72
N ALA A 87 6.93 -9.71 14.91
CA ALA A 87 7.05 -11.03 14.30
C ALA A 87 8.48 -11.59 14.47
N LYS A 88 8.64 -12.91 14.37
CA LYS A 88 9.96 -13.56 14.43
C LYS A 88 10.78 -13.33 13.16
N THR A 89 10.13 -12.99 12.07
CA THR A 89 10.74 -12.86 10.75
C THR A 89 9.93 -11.89 9.89
N THR A 90 10.61 -11.20 9.01
CA THR A 90 9.98 -10.40 7.94
C THR A 90 9.43 -11.30 6.84
N THR A 91 8.37 -10.86 6.16
CA THR A 91 7.86 -11.55 4.98
C THR A 91 8.89 -11.47 3.85
N VAL A 92 9.23 -12.62 3.27
CA VAL A 92 10.26 -12.73 2.23
C VAL A 92 9.66 -13.29 0.95
N PHE A 93 9.86 -12.54 -0.13
CA PHE A 93 9.61 -13.00 -1.50
C PHE A 93 10.92 -13.29 -2.21
N GLU A 94 10.99 -14.44 -2.86
CA GLU A 94 12.07 -14.81 -3.79
C GLU A 94 11.54 -14.71 -5.21
N HIS A 95 12.21 -13.92 -6.04
CA HIS A 95 11.87 -13.68 -7.43
C HIS A 95 12.82 -14.46 -8.33
N GLU A 96 12.28 -15.45 -9.07
CA GLU A 96 13.02 -16.23 -10.04
C GLU A 96 12.63 -15.83 -11.46
N LEU A 97 13.62 -15.53 -12.28
CA LEU A 97 13.39 -15.33 -13.72
C LEU A 97 13.19 -16.69 -14.38
N GLN A 98 12.03 -16.90 -14.99
CA GLN A 98 11.71 -18.08 -15.78
C GLN A 98 11.51 -17.71 -17.25
N ALA A 99 11.59 -18.67 -18.16
CA ALA A 99 11.47 -18.44 -19.60
C ALA A 99 10.11 -17.87 -20.02
N ASP A 100 9.07 -18.12 -19.23
CA ASP A 100 7.67 -17.70 -19.44
C ASP A 100 7.23 -16.55 -18.52
N GLY A 101 8.16 -15.95 -17.79
CA GLY A 101 7.89 -14.83 -16.90
C GLY A 101 8.66 -14.88 -15.57
N ARG A 102 8.14 -14.19 -14.56
CA ARG A 102 8.70 -14.15 -13.22
C ARG A 102 7.91 -15.10 -12.30
N ALA A 103 8.56 -16.15 -11.77
CA ALA A 103 8.01 -16.95 -10.69
C ALA A 103 8.30 -16.27 -9.34
N MET A 104 7.39 -16.44 -8.41
CA MET A 104 7.48 -15.84 -7.06
C MET A 104 7.27 -16.94 -6.02
N ARG A 105 8.12 -16.98 -5.02
CA ARG A 105 8.00 -17.84 -3.86
C ARG A 105 7.99 -16.99 -2.58
N VAL A 106 7.23 -17.44 -1.59
CA VAL A 106 7.27 -16.88 -0.24
C VAL A 106 7.93 -17.91 0.67
N THR A 107 9.02 -17.53 1.29
CA THR A 107 9.81 -18.41 2.16
C THR A 107 9.58 -18.13 3.64
N ARG A 108 9.14 -16.94 3.97
CA ARG A 108 8.79 -16.51 5.33
C ARG A 108 7.59 -15.56 5.28
N VAL A 109 6.75 -15.58 6.30
CA VAL A 109 5.59 -14.70 6.47
C VAL A 109 5.60 -14.14 7.89
N ALA A 110 5.43 -12.83 8.03
CA ALA A 110 5.30 -12.14 9.32
C ALA A 110 3.90 -12.36 9.95
N ALA A 111 3.59 -11.69 11.05
CA ALA A 111 2.31 -11.86 11.73
C ALA A 111 1.16 -11.20 10.95
N PRO A 112 -0.06 -11.78 10.96
CA PRO A 112 -1.23 -11.16 10.34
C PRO A 112 -1.58 -9.83 11.02
N LEU A 113 -2.22 -8.94 10.25
CA LEU A 113 -2.68 -7.63 10.71
C LEU A 113 -4.19 -7.65 10.91
N THR A 114 -4.62 -7.20 12.10
CA THR A 114 -6.02 -7.24 12.53
C THR A 114 -6.50 -5.85 12.99
N GLU A 115 -7.78 -5.72 13.22
CA GLU A 115 -8.41 -4.48 13.69
C GLU A 115 -7.87 -4.00 15.06
N SER A 116 -7.39 -4.92 15.92
CA SER A 116 -6.81 -4.60 17.22
C SER A 116 -5.41 -4.00 17.14
N ASP A 117 -4.75 -4.09 16.00
CA ASP A 117 -3.39 -3.61 15.81
C ASP A 117 -3.35 -2.13 15.38
N VAL A 118 -4.51 -1.57 15.01
CA VAL A 118 -4.62 -0.15 14.63
C VAL A 118 -4.54 0.73 15.87
N PRO A 119 -3.55 1.65 15.98
CA PRO A 119 -3.50 2.63 17.06
C PRO A 119 -4.79 3.44 17.14
N GLU A 120 -5.21 3.78 18.36
CA GLU A 120 -6.47 4.51 18.55
C GLU A 120 -6.44 5.89 17.89
N ASP A 121 -5.31 6.58 17.97
CA ASP A 121 -5.06 7.87 17.34
C ASP A 121 -4.98 7.83 15.82
N TRP A 122 -4.75 6.65 15.21
CA TRP A 122 -4.74 6.49 13.75
C TRP A 122 -6.12 6.29 13.14
N ARG A 123 -7.14 6.01 13.95
CA ARG A 123 -8.52 5.76 13.46
C ARG A 123 -9.17 6.98 12.80
N ASP A 124 -8.62 8.16 13.06
CA ASP A 124 -9.03 9.43 12.46
C ASP A 124 -8.29 9.75 11.16
N ALA A 125 -7.50 8.79 10.63
CA ALA A 125 -6.85 8.94 9.32
C ALA A 125 -7.88 9.22 8.24
N SER A 126 -7.57 10.14 7.32
CA SER A 126 -8.50 10.55 6.28
C SER A 126 -8.41 9.71 5.00
N LEU A 127 -7.25 9.09 4.77
CA LEU A 127 -7.01 8.16 3.66
C LEU A 127 -6.41 6.86 4.20
N VAL A 128 -6.95 5.74 3.79
CA VAL A 128 -6.42 4.42 4.14
C VAL A 128 -6.26 3.59 2.88
N LEU A 129 -5.09 2.98 2.71
CA LEU A 129 -4.86 1.97 1.67
C LEU A 129 -4.62 0.62 2.33
N LEU A 130 -5.54 -0.32 2.13
CA LEU A 130 -5.32 -1.72 2.46
C LEU A 130 -4.47 -2.33 1.34
N ALA A 131 -3.26 -2.75 1.69
CA ALA A 131 -2.22 -3.14 0.74
C ALA A 131 -1.62 -4.52 1.08
N PRO A 132 -2.45 -5.59 1.13
CA PRO A 132 -1.95 -6.94 1.40
C PRO A 132 -0.97 -7.41 0.32
N VAL A 133 0.04 -8.20 0.73
CA VAL A 133 1.01 -8.82 -0.18
C VAL A 133 0.83 -10.34 -0.28
N ILE A 134 0.32 -11.00 0.79
CA ILE A 134 0.12 -12.46 0.88
C ILE A 134 -1.03 -12.83 1.84
N ASN A 135 -2.17 -12.19 1.73
CA ASN A 135 -3.39 -12.43 2.52
C ASN A 135 -3.25 -12.16 4.03
N GLU A 136 -2.35 -11.29 4.44
CA GLU A 136 -2.08 -10.94 5.84
C GLU A 136 -3.00 -9.87 6.43
N VAL A 137 -3.71 -9.11 5.59
CA VAL A 137 -4.59 -8.02 6.03
C VAL A 137 -6.02 -8.52 6.22
N ASP A 138 -6.53 -8.45 7.45
CA ASP A 138 -7.92 -8.82 7.75
C ASP A 138 -8.92 -7.85 7.09
N ALA A 139 -9.92 -8.39 6.42
CA ALA A 139 -10.98 -7.61 5.76
C ALA A 139 -11.74 -6.67 6.70
N ARG A 140 -11.78 -6.98 8.01
CA ARG A 140 -12.44 -6.16 9.04
C ARG A 140 -11.72 -4.84 9.32
N LEU A 141 -10.44 -4.74 8.97
CA LEU A 141 -9.66 -3.50 9.12
C LEU A 141 -10.33 -2.29 8.44
N ALA A 142 -11.03 -2.50 7.32
CA ALA A 142 -11.80 -1.45 6.67
C ALA A 142 -12.91 -0.84 7.55
N ALA A 143 -13.37 -1.53 8.60
CA ALA A 143 -14.42 -1.03 9.48
C ALA A 143 -13.89 -0.16 10.63
N VAL A 144 -12.57 -0.13 10.85
CA VAL A 144 -11.93 0.62 11.94
C VAL A 144 -11.84 2.12 11.63
N PHE A 145 -11.97 2.50 10.36
CA PHE A 145 -11.82 3.87 9.86
C PHE A 145 -13.17 4.38 9.31
N PRO A 146 -14.10 4.82 10.17
CA PRO A 146 -15.46 5.14 9.76
C PRO A 146 -15.57 6.31 8.79
N ASP A 147 -14.65 7.30 8.91
CA ASP A 147 -14.69 8.56 8.16
C ASP A 147 -13.61 8.64 7.06
N ALA A 148 -12.78 7.61 6.90
CA ALA A 148 -11.74 7.57 5.90
C ALA A 148 -12.25 7.25 4.49
N SER A 149 -11.61 7.82 3.47
CA SER A 149 -11.67 7.27 2.12
C SER A 149 -10.74 6.07 2.03
N ILE A 150 -11.32 4.87 1.88
CA ILE A 150 -10.57 3.61 1.90
C ILE A 150 -10.36 3.10 0.50
N GLY A 151 -9.10 2.91 0.12
CA GLY A 151 -8.70 2.15 -1.05
C GLY A 151 -8.19 0.76 -0.69
N ALA A 152 -8.19 -0.15 -1.65
CA ALA A 152 -7.53 -1.43 -1.52
C ALA A 152 -6.76 -1.82 -2.78
N ALA A 153 -5.47 -2.16 -2.63
CA ALA A 153 -4.65 -2.86 -3.61
C ALA A 153 -4.80 -4.36 -3.35
N ALA A 154 -5.74 -5.01 -4.05
CA ALA A 154 -6.23 -6.33 -3.64
C ALA A 154 -5.29 -7.50 -3.97
N GLN A 155 -4.12 -7.25 -4.53
CA GLN A 155 -3.16 -8.25 -5.00
C GLN A 155 -2.89 -9.36 -3.98
N GLY A 156 -2.65 -9.01 -2.71
CA GLY A 156 -2.32 -10.00 -1.68
C GLY A 156 -3.48 -10.93 -1.33
N TRP A 157 -4.73 -10.48 -1.44
CA TRP A 157 -5.90 -11.35 -1.23
C TRP A 157 -6.15 -12.32 -2.38
N LEU A 158 -5.56 -12.05 -3.55
CA LEU A 158 -5.59 -12.92 -4.72
C LEU A 158 -4.42 -13.90 -4.75
N ARG A 159 -3.53 -13.86 -3.75
CA ARG A 159 -2.35 -14.72 -3.63
C ARG A 159 -2.53 -15.74 -2.51
N GLY A 160 -2.33 -17.00 -2.85
CA GLY A 160 -2.29 -18.12 -1.91
C GLY A 160 -0.90 -18.74 -1.86
N LEU A 161 -0.48 -19.10 -0.64
CA LEU A 161 0.75 -19.82 -0.40
C LEU A 161 0.50 -21.32 -0.50
N HIS A 162 1.24 -22.01 -1.37
CA HIS A 162 1.23 -23.47 -1.48
C HIS A 162 2.35 -24.10 -0.65
N GLY A 163 2.22 -25.40 -0.36
CA GLY A 163 3.15 -26.12 0.52
C GLY A 163 4.61 -26.14 0.07
N ASP A 164 4.89 -25.83 -1.21
CA ASP A 164 6.23 -25.66 -1.77
C ASP A 164 6.74 -24.22 -1.72
N GLY A 165 5.98 -23.31 -1.11
CA GLY A 165 6.25 -21.86 -1.04
C GLY A 165 5.85 -21.09 -2.29
N ALA A 166 5.38 -21.75 -3.36
CA ALA A 166 4.95 -21.06 -4.58
C ALA A 166 3.70 -20.19 -4.33
N VAL A 167 3.73 -18.98 -4.86
CA VAL A 167 2.59 -18.08 -4.88
C VAL A 167 1.71 -18.42 -6.08
N ARG A 168 0.44 -18.67 -5.83
CA ARG A 168 -0.55 -18.93 -6.88
C ARG A 168 -1.76 -18.04 -6.70
N THR A 169 -2.45 -17.77 -7.81
CA THR A 169 -3.72 -17.05 -7.76
C THR A 169 -4.78 -17.89 -7.05
N VAL A 170 -5.46 -17.28 -6.08
CA VAL A 170 -6.57 -17.89 -5.34
C VAL A 170 -7.81 -17.01 -5.44
N ARG A 171 -8.96 -17.59 -5.09
CA ARG A 171 -10.20 -16.85 -4.98
C ARG A 171 -10.11 -15.89 -3.78
N TRP A 172 -10.67 -14.69 -3.95
CA TRP A 172 -10.78 -13.70 -2.87
C TRP A 172 -12.05 -13.96 -2.05
N ASP A 173 -11.95 -14.74 -1.00
CA ASP A 173 -13.12 -15.18 -0.20
C ASP A 173 -13.76 -14.04 0.60
N SER A 174 -12.97 -13.07 1.08
CA SER A 174 -13.45 -11.90 1.83
C SER A 174 -13.96 -10.75 0.95
N ALA A 175 -13.94 -10.87 -0.39
CA ALA A 175 -14.27 -9.78 -1.32
C ALA A 175 -15.58 -9.06 -0.97
N THR A 176 -16.67 -9.80 -0.75
CA THR A 176 -17.98 -9.21 -0.45
C THR A 176 -17.99 -8.34 0.81
N GLN A 177 -17.23 -8.71 1.83
CA GLN A 177 -17.11 -7.95 3.08
C GLN A 177 -16.26 -6.69 2.86
N THR A 178 -15.11 -6.83 2.21
CA THR A 178 -14.16 -5.73 1.99
C THR A 178 -14.75 -4.68 1.05
N LEU A 179 -15.27 -5.07 -0.11
CA LEU A 179 -15.77 -4.16 -1.15
C LEU A 179 -16.83 -3.16 -0.67
N ARG A 180 -17.64 -3.54 0.31
CA ARG A 180 -18.71 -2.66 0.86
C ARG A 180 -18.17 -1.39 1.54
N ARG A 181 -16.90 -1.37 1.91
CA ARG A 181 -16.25 -0.28 2.65
C ARG A 181 -15.30 0.55 1.78
N LEU A 182 -15.04 0.08 0.56
CA LEU A 182 -14.06 0.73 -0.29
C LEU A 182 -14.66 1.90 -1.07
N GLN A 183 -13.90 2.98 -1.14
CA GLN A 183 -14.08 4.05 -2.11
C GLN A 183 -13.43 3.67 -3.45
N ALA A 184 -12.27 3.01 -3.41
CA ALA A 184 -11.53 2.63 -4.61
C ALA A 184 -10.91 1.23 -4.49
N LEU A 185 -10.96 0.45 -5.57
CA LEU A 185 -10.34 -0.85 -5.72
C LEU A 185 -9.26 -0.80 -6.79
N PHE A 186 -8.05 -1.27 -6.47
CA PHE A 186 -6.92 -1.34 -7.40
C PHE A 186 -6.53 -2.79 -7.63
N LEU A 187 -6.44 -3.16 -8.92
CA LEU A 187 -6.10 -4.49 -9.41
C LEU A 187 -5.10 -4.36 -10.55
N SER A 188 -4.32 -5.40 -10.83
CA SER A 188 -3.62 -5.53 -12.10
C SER A 188 -4.31 -6.56 -13.00
N ALA A 189 -4.17 -6.40 -14.31
CA ALA A 189 -4.67 -7.38 -15.29
C ALA A 189 -4.03 -8.77 -15.07
N ASP A 190 -2.80 -8.82 -14.54
CA ASP A 190 -2.11 -10.07 -14.25
C ASP A 190 -2.67 -10.76 -13.01
N ASP A 191 -3.05 -10.01 -11.96
CA ASP A 191 -3.64 -10.56 -10.75
C ASP A 191 -5.01 -11.21 -10.98
N VAL A 192 -5.79 -10.66 -11.92
CA VAL A 192 -7.16 -11.14 -12.22
C VAL A 192 -7.23 -12.07 -13.42
N ARG A 193 -6.09 -12.47 -13.99
CA ARG A 193 -6.04 -13.40 -15.11
C ARG A 193 -6.69 -14.73 -14.73
N GLY A 194 -7.71 -15.14 -15.49
CA GLY A 194 -8.52 -16.33 -15.21
C GLY A 194 -9.60 -16.13 -14.14
N GLN A 195 -9.77 -14.89 -13.64
CA GLN A 195 -10.83 -14.50 -12.70
C GLN A 195 -11.71 -13.35 -13.26
N GLU A 196 -11.73 -13.15 -14.56
CA GLU A 196 -12.44 -12.06 -15.23
C GLU A 196 -13.95 -11.97 -14.85
N PRO A 197 -14.68 -13.09 -14.66
CA PRO A 197 -16.06 -13.03 -14.19
C PRO A 197 -16.18 -12.44 -12.78
N ALA A 198 -15.28 -12.84 -11.87
CA ALA A 198 -15.27 -12.33 -10.50
C ALA A 198 -14.85 -10.85 -10.47
N MET A 199 -13.83 -10.48 -11.25
CA MET A 199 -13.41 -9.08 -11.40
C MET A 199 -14.57 -8.21 -11.88
N THR A 200 -15.35 -8.66 -12.87
CA THR A 200 -16.53 -7.93 -13.37
C THR A 200 -17.54 -7.67 -12.25
N GLU A 201 -17.74 -8.63 -11.36
CA GLU A 201 -18.61 -8.46 -10.19
C GLU A 201 -18.01 -7.45 -9.18
N TRP A 202 -16.70 -7.51 -8.93
CA TRP A 202 -16.04 -6.63 -7.96
C TRP A 202 -16.09 -5.16 -8.37
N VAL A 203 -15.80 -4.86 -9.65
CA VAL A 203 -15.80 -3.47 -10.16
C VAL A 203 -17.18 -2.82 -10.13
N GLN A 204 -18.26 -3.61 -10.11
CA GLN A 204 -19.63 -3.11 -9.97
C GLN A 204 -20.05 -2.87 -8.52
N ARG A 205 -19.27 -3.33 -7.54
CA ARG A 205 -19.57 -3.23 -6.11
C ARG A 205 -18.88 -2.09 -5.39
N VAL A 206 -18.03 -1.36 -6.09
CA VAL A 206 -17.30 -0.20 -5.56
C VAL A 206 -17.57 1.03 -6.41
N PRO A 207 -17.54 2.24 -5.84
CA PRO A 207 -17.71 3.46 -6.61
C PRO A 207 -16.66 3.61 -7.70
N ILE A 208 -15.41 3.27 -7.39
CA ILE A 208 -14.27 3.40 -8.30
C ILE A 208 -13.47 2.08 -8.29
N ALA A 209 -13.11 1.58 -9.48
CA ALA A 209 -12.11 0.54 -9.60
C ALA A 209 -11.12 0.87 -10.71
N VAL A 210 -9.87 0.45 -10.54
CA VAL A 210 -8.83 0.57 -11.57
C VAL A 210 -8.18 -0.79 -11.79
N VAL A 211 -8.09 -1.19 -13.06
CA VAL A 211 -7.35 -2.37 -13.49
C VAL A 211 -6.16 -1.91 -14.31
N THR A 212 -4.98 -1.91 -13.73
CA THR A 212 -3.74 -1.51 -14.40
C THR A 212 -3.25 -2.60 -15.35
N ALA A 213 -2.63 -2.22 -16.46
CA ALA A 213 -2.11 -3.13 -17.48
C ALA A 213 -0.66 -2.80 -17.88
N GLY A 214 0.13 -2.27 -16.95
CA GLY A 214 1.53 -1.86 -17.15
C GLY A 214 1.66 -0.86 -18.29
N ALA A 215 2.56 -1.12 -19.24
CA ALA A 215 2.81 -0.24 -20.38
C ALA A 215 1.59 -0.03 -21.31
N ARG A 216 0.50 -0.78 -21.12
CA ARG A 216 -0.75 -0.62 -21.89
C ARG A 216 -1.72 0.39 -21.24
N GLY A 217 -1.38 0.97 -20.08
CA GLY A 217 -2.24 1.91 -19.35
C GLY A 217 -3.15 1.20 -18.35
N ALA A 218 -4.37 1.70 -18.20
CA ALA A 218 -5.32 1.17 -17.22
C ALA A 218 -6.76 1.26 -17.72
N LEU A 219 -7.64 0.48 -17.10
CA LEU A 219 -9.09 0.62 -17.22
C LEU A 219 -9.61 1.23 -15.90
N LEU A 220 -10.24 2.38 -16.00
CA LEU A 220 -10.97 3.02 -14.90
C LEU A 220 -12.44 2.63 -14.99
N TYR A 221 -13.00 2.23 -13.87
CA TYR A 221 -14.43 1.99 -13.71
C TYR A 221 -15.00 2.99 -12.70
N VAL A 222 -16.02 3.73 -13.10
CA VAL A 222 -16.74 4.67 -12.24
C VAL A 222 -18.21 4.25 -12.21
N ASN A 223 -18.68 3.82 -11.05
CA ASN A 223 -20.02 3.24 -10.89
C ASN A 223 -20.30 2.10 -11.88
N GLY A 224 -19.29 1.29 -12.19
CA GLY A 224 -19.36 0.16 -13.13
C GLY A 224 -19.19 0.53 -14.60
N GLU A 225 -19.20 1.80 -14.98
CA GLU A 225 -18.92 2.24 -16.35
C GLU A 225 -17.41 2.26 -16.61
N ARG A 226 -16.99 1.70 -17.76
CA ARG A 226 -15.58 1.49 -18.12
C ARG A 226 -15.05 2.63 -18.97
N PHE A 227 -13.87 3.14 -18.61
CA PHE A 227 -13.11 4.15 -19.33
C PHE A 227 -11.67 3.69 -19.53
N GLU A 228 -11.05 4.09 -20.61
CA GLU A 228 -9.64 3.78 -20.89
C GLU A 228 -8.76 4.94 -20.40
N VAL A 229 -7.71 4.60 -19.65
CA VAL A 229 -6.65 5.53 -19.23
C VAL A 229 -5.42 5.20 -20.06
N ARG A 230 -5.03 6.13 -20.94
CA ARG A 230 -3.87 5.90 -21.82
C ARG A 230 -2.58 5.76 -21.01
N PRO A 231 -1.58 4.99 -21.47
CA PRO A 231 -0.29 4.91 -20.80
C PRO A 231 0.52 6.20 -20.97
N ARG A 232 1.39 6.50 -19.99
CA ARG A 232 2.53 7.38 -20.19
C ARG A 232 3.74 6.52 -20.59
N ARG A 233 4.48 6.91 -21.62
CA ARG A 233 5.72 6.21 -22.00
C ARG A 233 6.77 6.40 -20.91
N ALA A 234 7.44 5.31 -20.55
CA ALA A 234 8.53 5.26 -19.58
C ALA A 234 9.62 4.30 -20.04
N MET A 235 10.84 4.51 -19.60
CA MET A 235 11.94 3.56 -19.78
C MET A 235 12.00 2.72 -18.50
N GLU A 236 11.43 1.51 -18.55
CA GLU A 236 11.34 0.64 -17.40
C GLU A 236 12.73 0.12 -16.99
N ALA A 237 13.12 0.46 -15.77
CA ALA A 237 14.27 -0.11 -15.07
C ALA A 237 13.83 -1.14 -14.01
N ASP A 238 12.75 -0.84 -13.26
CA ASP A 238 12.19 -1.73 -12.24
C ASP A 238 10.69 -1.45 -12.06
N ALA A 239 9.84 -2.42 -12.34
CA ALA A 239 8.38 -2.30 -12.20
C ALA A 239 7.87 -2.60 -10.78
N THR A 240 8.75 -2.94 -9.83
CA THR A 240 8.37 -3.28 -8.46
C THR A 240 7.68 -2.10 -7.77
N GLY A 241 6.52 -2.35 -7.17
CA GLY A 241 5.76 -1.33 -6.45
C GLY A 241 4.99 -0.32 -7.31
N ALA A 242 5.06 -0.40 -8.66
CA ALA A 242 4.36 0.55 -9.53
C ALA A 242 2.85 0.59 -9.32
N GLY A 243 2.23 -0.57 -9.04
CA GLY A 243 0.81 -0.67 -8.69
C GLY A 243 0.46 0.03 -7.37
N ASP A 244 1.36 -0.04 -6.40
CA ASP A 244 1.20 0.57 -5.08
C ASP A 244 1.39 2.08 -5.15
N VAL A 245 2.36 2.54 -5.95
CA VAL A 245 2.55 3.95 -6.30
C VAL A 245 1.31 4.49 -6.99
N PHE A 246 0.74 3.73 -7.96
CA PHE A 246 -0.51 4.11 -8.63
C PHE A 246 -1.64 4.29 -7.61
N ALA A 247 -1.86 3.31 -6.74
CA ALA A 247 -2.95 3.34 -5.77
C ALA A 247 -2.84 4.52 -4.80
N ALA A 248 -1.64 4.77 -4.26
CA ALA A 248 -1.39 5.88 -3.34
C ALA A 248 -1.54 7.24 -4.03
N ALA A 249 -0.98 7.42 -5.23
CA ALA A 249 -1.10 8.65 -6.00
C ALA A 249 -2.56 8.93 -6.42
N PHE A 250 -3.31 7.88 -6.80
CA PHE A 250 -4.74 7.99 -7.08
C PHE A 250 -5.51 8.52 -5.87
N LEU A 251 -5.35 7.91 -4.71
CA LEU A 251 -6.05 8.33 -3.50
C LEU A 251 -5.68 9.75 -3.07
N ALA A 252 -4.39 10.10 -3.14
CA ALA A 252 -3.90 11.43 -2.83
C ALA A 252 -4.53 12.50 -3.75
N GLN A 253 -4.57 12.26 -5.06
CA GLN A 253 -5.16 13.19 -6.02
C GLN A 253 -6.69 13.23 -5.88
N TYR A 254 -7.36 12.08 -5.78
CA TYR A 254 -8.81 12.00 -5.64
C TYR A 254 -9.32 12.74 -4.40
N ARG A 255 -8.57 12.73 -3.30
CA ARG A 255 -8.89 13.52 -2.11
C ARG A 255 -8.89 15.02 -2.37
N ARG A 256 -8.05 15.50 -3.27
CA ARG A 256 -7.89 16.96 -3.54
C ARG A 256 -9.07 17.56 -4.30
N ASP A 257 -9.59 16.83 -5.29
CA ASP A 257 -10.54 17.37 -6.27
C ASP A 257 -11.81 16.49 -6.46
N GLY A 258 -11.79 15.25 -6.00
CA GLY A 258 -12.92 14.32 -6.13
C GLY A 258 -13.15 13.82 -7.55
N ASP A 259 -12.23 14.09 -8.50
CA ASP A 259 -12.33 13.66 -9.88
C ASP A 259 -11.55 12.36 -10.13
N PRO A 260 -12.23 11.23 -10.44
CA PRO A 260 -11.56 9.96 -10.64
C PRO A 260 -10.75 9.90 -11.94
N TRP A 261 -11.07 10.70 -12.95
CA TRP A 261 -10.29 10.75 -14.21
C TRP A 261 -8.98 11.49 -13.98
N ASP A 262 -9.02 12.66 -13.34
CA ASP A 262 -7.82 13.41 -12.95
C ASP A 262 -6.92 12.59 -12.03
N ALA A 263 -7.52 11.86 -11.09
CA ALA A 263 -6.79 10.95 -10.20
C ALA A 263 -6.11 9.79 -10.97
N ALA A 264 -6.79 9.20 -11.95
CA ALA A 264 -6.23 8.12 -12.76
C ALA A 264 -5.08 8.60 -13.68
N GLU A 265 -5.18 9.81 -14.23
CA GLU A 265 -4.08 10.42 -15.00
C GLU A 265 -2.86 10.71 -14.13
N ALA A 266 -3.06 11.31 -12.96
CA ALA A 266 -1.98 11.58 -12.01
C ALA A 266 -1.31 10.26 -11.53
N ALA A 267 -2.11 9.26 -11.19
CA ALA A 267 -1.63 7.94 -10.78
C ALA A 267 -0.83 7.25 -11.90
N THR A 268 -1.29 7.36 -13.16
CA THR A 268 -0.55 6.85 -14.33
C THR A 268 0.80 7.54 -14.47
N CYS A 269 0.86 8.87 -14.29
CA CYS A 269 2.12 9.60 -14.33
C CYS A 269 3.06 9.19 -13.20
N ALA A 270 2.56 9.09 -11.97
CA ALA A 270 3.37 8.68 -10.82
C ALA A 270 3.95 7.27 -10.99
N ALA A 271 3.10 6.29 -11.34
CA ALA A 271 3.53 4.91 -11.56
C ALA A 271 4.51 4.78 -12.71
N SER A 272 4.29 5.49 -13.82
CA SER A 272 5.21 5.44 -14.96
C SER A 272 6.56 6.12 -14.70
N GLN A 273 6.64 7.11 -13.80
CA GLN A 273 7.93 7.65 -13.36
C GLN A 273 8.63 6.70 -12.38
N SER A 274 7.89 6.07 -11.48
CA SER A 274 8.50 5.16 -10.49
C SER A 274 9.25 4.00 -11.14
N VAL A 275 8.80 3.49 -12.28
CA VAL A 275 9.48 2.38 -12.98
C VAL A 275 10.78 2.80 -13.67
N GLU A 276 11.09 4.08 -13.80
CA GLU A 276 12.33 4.60 -14.41
C GLU A 276 13.56 4.51 -13.48
N GLY A 277 13.37 4.04 -12.23
CA GLY A 277 14.45 3.79 -11.25
C GLY A 277 14.28 2.50 -10.49
N VAL A 278 15.31 2.09 -9.76
CA VAL A 278 15.29 0.88 -8.94
C VAL A 278 14.63 1.16 -7.59
N GLY A 279 13.74 0.27 -7.16
CA GLY A 279 12.97 0.42 -5.93
C GLY A 279 12.15 1.72 -5.96
N TRP A 280 12.12 2.45 -4.86
CA TRP A 280 11.36 3.71 -4.79
C TRP A 280 12.15 4.97 -5.19
N SER A 281 13.35 4.83 -5.77
CA SER A 281 14.23 5.97 -6.07
C SER A 281 13.59 6.99 -7.01
N ALA A 282 12.84 6.53 -8.00
CA ALA A 282 12.17 7.36 -9.01
C ALA A 282 10.69 7.65 -8.73
N VAL A 283 10.15 7.29 -7.55
CA VAL A 283 8.81 7.75 -7.14
C VAL A 283 8.83 9.29 -7.11
N PRO A 284 7.92 9.98 -7.83
CA PRO A 284 7.97 11.44 -7.92
C PRO A 284 7.56 12.12 -6.62
N ASP A 285 8.07 13.32 -6.41
CA ASP A 285 7.48 14.28 -5.49
C ASP A 285 6.31 15.06 -6.15
N ALA A 286 5.65 15.92 -5.39
CA ALA A 286 4.51 16.68 -5.88
C ALA A 286 4.84 17.54 -7.12
N ALA A 287 6.02 18.18 -7.16
CA ALA A 287 6.44 19.02 -8.29
C ALA A 287 6.76 18.18 -9.53
N GLY A 288 7.43 17.03 -9.35
CA GLY A 288 7.72 16.07 -10.43
C GLY A 288 6.45 15.48 -11.01
N LEU A 289 5.47 15.14 -10.17
CA LEU A 289 4.17 14.65 -10.63
C LEU A 289 3.41 15.71 -11.40
N GLU A 290 3.36 16.96 -10.92
CA GLU A 290 2.66 18.06 -11.62
C GLU A 290 3.27 18.30 -13.00
N ALA A 291 4.59 18.31 -13.11
CA ALA A 291 5.29 18.45 -14.39
C ALA A 291 4.94 17.30 -15.35
N ALA A 292 5.00 16.05 -14.88
CA ALA A 292 4.68 14.87 -15.68
C ALA A 292 3.22 14.87 -16.15
N LEU A 293 2.28 15.27 -15.29
CA LEU A 293 0.85 15.35 -15.62
C LEU A 293 0.58 16.42 -16.68
N LYS A 294 1.25 17.57 -16.59
CA LYS A 294 1.17 18.63 -17.60
C LYS A 294 1.64 18.15 -18.97
N ASP A 295 2.77 17.43 -19.02
CA ASP A 295 3.31 16.89 -20.27
C ASP A 295 2.43 15.76 -20.82
N TYR A 296 1.91 14.90 -19.94
CA TYR A 296 0.96 13.84 -20.31
C TYR A 296 -0.31 14.44 -20.96
N ARG A 297 -0.89 15.49 -20.39
CA ARG A 297 -2.08 16.15 -20.94
C ARG A 297 -1.83 16.87 -22.25
N ARG A 298 -0.62 17.41 -22.47
CA ARG A 298 -0.24 18.02 -23.75
C ARG A 298 -0.06 17.02 -24.89
N ALA A 299 0.28 15.79 -24.57
CA ALA A 299 0.46 14.71 -25.55
C ALA A 299 -0.85 14.01 -25.92
N ALA A 300 -1.99 14.43 -25.34
CA ALA A 300 -3.35 13.97 -25.65
C ALA A 300 -3.93 14.69 -26.91
#